data_8b02ae3d5a8db96d00f7de01298f707e
#
_entry.id   8b02ae3d5a8db96d00f7de01298f707e
#
_cell.length_a   1.000
_cell.length_b   1.000
_cell.length_c   1.000
_cell.angle_alpha   90.00
_cell.angle_beta   90.00
_cell.angle_gamma   90.00
#
_symmetry.space_group_name_H-M   'P 1'
#
loop_
_entity.id
_entity.type
_entity.pdbx_description
1 polymer ?
#
loop_
_entity_poly.entity_id
_entity_poly.type
_entity_poly.pdbx_seq_one_letter_code
_entity_poly.pdbx_strand_id
1 'polypeptide(L)'
;MAGNERSVRDSFRSRWGFILACIGSAVGMGNIWMFPSRVSAYGAAFLIPYVLFVALIASTGVIGEMAFGRAAGGGPIAAFGEAARRRTGSRRWGELFGLIPVAGSLAMAIGYSVVVGWLLKYAVDALTGAWMDNRGVEAFDAAFSATASAW
;
A
#
# COMPACT_ATOMS: atom_id res chain seq x y z
N MET A 1 -1.44 -42.13 3.60
CA MET A 1 -0.91 -41.28 4.69
C MET A 1 -0.58 -39.94 4.08
N ALA A 2 -1.52 -39.01 4.07
CA ALA A 2 -1.28 -37.65 3.57
C ALA A 2 -0.67 -36.86 4.74
N GLY A 3 0.62 -36.54 4.61
CA GLY A 3 1.34 -35.74 5.58
C GLY A 3 0.67 -34.39 5.73
N ASN A 4 0.27 -34.07 6.95
CA ASN A 4 -0.21 -32.77 7.36
C ASN A 4 1.01 -31.82 7.40
N GLU A 5 1.45 -31.36 6.24
CA GLU A 5 2.37 -30.23 6.16
C GLU A 5 1.63 -28.99 6.64
N ARG A 6 1.63 -28.79 7.94
CA ARG A 6 1.34 -27.46 8.49
C ARG A 6 2.41 -26.55 7.92
N SER A 7 2.04 -25.74 6.91
CA SER A 7 2.91 -24.68 6.42
C SER A 7 3.39 -23.90 7.66
N VAL A 8 4.71 -23.93 7.89
CA VAL A 8 5.33 -23.17 8.97
C VAL A 8 5.05 -21.70 8.63
N ARG A 9 4.12 -21.13 9.35
CA ARG A 9 3.70 -19.73 9.13
C ARG A 9 4.74 -18.84 9.78
N ASP A 10 5.32 -17.95 8.99
CA ASP A 10 6.19 -16.91 9.52
C ASP A 10 5.41 -16.03 10.50
N SER A 11 5.97 -15.86 11.68
CA SER A 11 5.39 -15.03 12.74
C SER A 11 6.42 -14.05 13.27
N PHE A 12 5.95 -12.87 13.65
CA PHE A 12 6.82 -11.87 14.27
C PHE A 12 7.28 -12.38 15.64
N ARG A 13 8.59 -12.39 15.88
CA ARG A 13 9.19 -12.81 17.16
C ARG A 13 8.94 -11.84 18.30
N SER A 14 8.63 -10.56 17.99
CA SER A 14 8.41 -9.55 19.01
C SER A 14 7.25 -8.62 18.63
N ARG A 15 6.61 -8.05 19.64
CA ARG A 15 5.56 -7.03 19.44
C ARG A 15 6.09 -5.80 18.75
N TRP A 16 7.31 -5.38 19.08
CA TRP A 16 7.96 -4.23 18.45
C TRP A 16 8.24 -4.47 16.97
N GLY A 17 8.72 -5.66 16.61
CA GLY A 17 8.92 -6.03 15.20
C GLY A 17 7.62 -5.95 14.39
N PHE A 18 6.51 -6.41 14.96
CA PHE A 18 5.19 -6.29 14.34
C PHE A 18 4.75 -4.81 14.18
N ILE A 19 4.86 -4.00 15.24
CA ILE A 19 4.48 -2.59 15.22
C ILE A 19 5.32 -1.82 14.20
N LEU A 20 6.64 -2.01 14.18
CA LEU A 20 7.52 -1.36 13.21
C LEU A 20 7.23 -1.78 11.77
N ALA A 21 6.91 -3.03 11.54
CA ALA A 21 6.49 -3.51 10.22
C ALA A 21 5.16 -2.88 9.78
N CYS A 22 4.19 -2.75 10.69
CA CYS A 22 2.92 -2.05 10.42
C CYS A 22 3.14 -0.57 10.10
N ILE A 23 3.99 0.13 10.87
CA ILE A 23 4.34 1.52 10.61
C ILE A 23 5.03 1.66 9.25
N GLY A 24 6.03 0.82 8.97
CA GLY A 24 6.74 0.83 7.68
C GLY A 24 5.83 0.55 6.49
N SER A 25 4.89 -0.38 6.64
CA SER A 25 3.88 -0.68 5.62
C SER A 25 2.87 0.45 5.41
N ALA A 26 2.59 1.24 6.46
CA ALA A 26 1.66 2.37 6.38
C ALA A 26 2.27 3.62 5.70
N VAL A 27 3.61 3.74 5.69
CA VAL A 27 4.30 4.86 5.03
C VAL A 27 4.37 4.57 3.54
N GLY A 28 3.58 5.31 2.77
CA GLY A 28 3.49 5.16 1.32
C GLY A 28 3.45 6.51 0.62
N MET A 29 3.32 6.45 -0.71
CA MET A 29 3.25 7.64 -1.57
C MET A 29 2.12 8.59 -1.18
N GLY A 30 1.02 8.08 -0.66
CA GLY A 30 -0.07 8.88 -0.14
C GLY A 30 0.40 9.87 0.92
N ASN A 31 1.30 9.45 1.79
CA ASN A 31 1.80 10.27 2.89
C ASN A 31 2.85 11.29 2.42
N ILE A 32 3.68 10.90 1.45
CA ILE A 32 4.82 11.70 0.98
C ILE A 32 4.37 12.71 -0.09
N TRP A 33 3.48 12.33 -0.98
CA TRP A 33 3.06 13.15 -2.11
C TRP A 33 1.63 13.67 -1.98
N MET A 34 0.66 12.74 -1.90
CA MET A 34 -0.75 13.12 -1.99
C MET A 34 -1.20 13.96 -0.78
N PHE A 35 -0.79 13.61 0.43
CA PHE A 35 -1.18 14.32 1.62
C PHE A 35 -0.66 15.76 1.66
N PRO A 36 0.66 16.04 1.45
CA PRO A 36 1.16 17.41 1.35
C PRO A 36 0.48 18.23 0.25
N SER A 37 0.25 17.64 -0.93
CA SER A 37 -0.44 18.31 -2.04
C SER A 37 -1.87 18.70 -1.67
N ARG A 38 -2.60 17.86 -0.95
CA ARG A 38 -3.95 18.17 -0.47
C ARG A 38 -3.96 19.25 0.60
N VAL A 39 -3.02 19.19 1.56
CA VAL A 39 -2.88 20.23 2.57
C VAL A 39 -2.52 21.58 1.93
N SER A 40 -1.64 21.59 0.93
CA SER A 40 -1.29 22.80 0.19
C SER A 40 -2.48 23.39 -0.57
N ALA A 41 -3.31 22.54 -1.20
CA ALA A 41 -4.46 22.98 -2.00
C ALA A 41 -5.64 23.46 -1.14
N TYR A 42 -5.91 22.81 -0.01
CA TYR A 42 -7.11 23.07 0.81
C TYR A 42 -6.79 23.71 2.16
N GLY A 43 -5.53 23.92 2.48
CA GLY A 43 -5.08 24.51 3.74
C GLY A 43 -5.31 23.62 4.97
N ALA A 44 -5.10 24.22 6.15
CA ALA A 44 -5.23 23.52 7.43
C ALA A 44 -6.65 22.99 7.72
N ALA A 45 -7.67 23.55 7.10
CA ALA A 45 -9.05 23.11 7.26
C ALA A 45 -9.25 21.67 6.79
N PHE A 46 -8.44 21.17 5.85
CA PHE A 46 -8.44 19.78 5.40
C PHE A 46 -8.08 18.79 6.52
N LEU A 47 -7.25 19.20 7.48
CA LEU A 47 -6.79 18.30 8.55
C LEU A 47 -7.91 17.84 9.48
N ILE A 48 -8.91 18.70 9.73
CA ILE A 48 -10.01 18.38 10.66
C ILE A 48 -10.83 17.18 10.15
N PRO A 49 -11.43 17.21 8.95
CA PRO A 49 -12.17 16.06 8.43
C PRO A 49 -11.25 14.86 8.22
N TYR A 50 -9.99 15.06 7.81
CA TYR A 50 -9.03 13.98 7.64
C TYR A 50 -8.80 13.20 8.94
N VAL A 51 -8.49 13.88 10.05
CA VAL A 51 -8.28 13.23 11.35
C VAL A 51 -9.55 12.52 11.83
N LEU A 52 -10.72 13.15 11.63
CA LEU A 52 -12.01 12.54 11.98
C LEU A 52 -12.25 11.24 11.20
N PHE A 53 -12.03 11.23 9.88
CA PHE A 53 -12.18 10.03 9.05
C PHE A 53 -11.16 8.94 9.41
N VAL A 54 -9.91 9.31 9.69
CA VAL A 54 -8.89 8.35 10.14
C VAL A 54 -9.30 7.73 11.48
N ALA A 55 -9.76 8.55 12.43
CA ALA A 55 -10.16 8.04 13.75
C ALA A 55 -11.39 7.14 13.70
N LEU A 56 -12.39 7.46 12.87
CA LEU A 56 -13.66 6.72 12.83
C LEU A 56 -13.67 5.57 11.84
N ILE A 57 -13.17 5.78 10.62
CA ILE A 57 -13.31 4.82 9.51
C ILE A 57 -12.04 3.97 9.36
N ALA A 58 -10.86 4.61 9.29
CA ALA A 58 -9.64 3.87 9.06
C ALA A 58 -9.28 2.96 10.23
N SER A 59 -9.47 3.41 11.48
CA SER A 59 -9.19 2.59 12.66
C SER A 59 -10.11 1.35 12.74
N THR A 60 -11.41 1.51 12.48
CA THR A 60 -12.34 0.38 12.46
C THR A 60 -12.06 -0.60 11.32
N GLY A 61 -11.71 -0.09 10.14
CA GLY A 61 -11.30 -0.89 8.98
C GLY A 61 -10.07 -1.73 9.26
N VAL A 62 -9.01 -1.12 9.81
CA VAL A 62 -7.77 -1.81 10.15
C VAL A 62 -7.99 -2.88 11.23
N ILE A 63 -8.79 -2.58 12.26
CA ILE A 63 -9.12 -3.56 13.30
C ILE A 63 -9.85 -4.76 12.69
N GLY A 64 -10.83 -4.52 11.82
CA GLY A 64 -11.57 -5.57 11.12
C GLY A 64 -10.69 -6.43 10.24
N GLU A 65 -9.80 -5.82 9.47
CA GLU A 65 -8.84 -6.51 8.59
C GLU A 65 -7.87 -7.39 9.39
N MET A 66 -7.30 -6.85 10.46
CA MET A 66 -6.40 -7.59 11.36
C MET A 66 -7.11 -8.75 12.06
N ALA A 67 -8.35 -8.56 12.50
CA ALA A 67 -9.16 -9.62 13.11
C ALA A 67 -9.48 -10.72 12.11
N PHE A 68 -9.86 -10.35 10.88
CA PHE A 68 -10.16 -11.28 9.81
C PHE A 68 -8.93 -12.10 9.40
N GLY A 69 -7.80 -11.45 9.17
CA GLY A 69 -6.54 -12.12 8.85
C GLY A 69 -6.07 -13.08 9.94
N ARG A 70 -6.24 -12.70 11.21
CA ARG A 70 -5.92 -13.56 12.36
C ARG A 70 -6.84 -14.77 12.44
N ALA A 71 -8.15 -14.56 12.27
CA ALA A 71 -9.14 -15.64 12.32
C ALA A 71 -8.97 -16.67 11.21
N ALA A 72 -8.60 -16.22 10.03
CA ALA A 72 -8.39 -17.07 8.86
C ALA A 72 -7.06 -17.83 8.88
N GLY A 73 -6.04 -17.27 9.51
CA GLY A 73 -4.73 -17.90 9.63
C GLY A 73 -3.95 -18.06 8.31
N GLY A 74 -4.31 -17.33 7.26
CA GLY A 74 -3.71 -17.44 5.94
C GLY A 74 -3.72 -16.12 5.17
N GLY A 75 -3.21 -16.13 3.93
CA GLY A 75 -3.28 -14.98 3.03
C GLY A 75 -4.72 -14.69 2.57
N PRO A 76 -4.94 -13.59 1.80
CA PRO A 76 -6.28 -13.14 1.41
C PRO A 76 -7.14 -14.22 0.76
N ILE A 77 -6.59 -14.97 -0.19
CA ILE A 77 -7.31 -16.04 -0.90
C ILE A 77 -7.82 -17.10 0.08
N ALA A 78 -6.94 -17.56 0.99
CA ALA A 78 -7.29 -18.56 1.99
C ALA A 78 -8.31 -18.02 3.01
N ALA A 79 -8.18 -16.74 3.38
CA ALA A 79 -9.06 -16.07 4.33
C ALA A 79 -10.50 -16.00 3.81
N PHE A 80 -10.68 -15.51 2.59
CA PHE A 80 -11.98 -15.44 1.94
C PHE A 80 -12.54 -16.83 1.65
N GLY A 81 -11.69 -17.78 1.24
CA GLY A 81 -12.08 -19.17 1.04
C GLY A 81 -12.61 -19.83 2.31
N GLU A 82 -11.96 -19.63 3.45
CA GLU A 82 -12.39 -20.16 4.74
C GLU A 82 -13.69 -19.52 5.22
N ALA A 83 -13.81 -18.19 5.06
CA ALA A 83 -15.04 -17.48 5.40
C ALA A 83 -16.25 -17.98 4.58
N ALA A 84 -16.06 -18.17 3.27
CA ALA A 84 -17.09 -18.71 2.39
C ALA A 84 -17.46 -20.15 2.77
N ARG A 85 -16.47 -21.00 3.06
CA ARG A 85 -16.69 -22.38 3.49
C ARG A 85 -17.57 -22.45 4.74
N ARG A 86 -17.33 -21.60 5.71
CA ARG A 86 -18.13 -21.54 6.96
C ARG A 86 -19.56 -21.13 6.72
N ARG A 87 -19.83 -20.30 5.71
CA ARG A 87 -21.15 -19.76 5.43
C ARG A 87 -21.92 -20.59 4.40
N THR A 88 -21.27 -21.07 3.35
CA THR A 88 -21.93 -21.71 2.19
C THR A 88 -21.50 -23.16 1.97
N GLY A 89 -20.57 -23.68 2.78
CA GLY A 89 -19.99 -25.01 2.61
C GLY A 89 -18.95 -25.13 1.47
N SER A 90 -18.79 -24.11 0.62
CA SER A 90 -17.87 -24.12 -0.53
C SER A 90 -16.78 -23.06 -0.41
N ARG A 91 -15.53 -23.44 -0.68
CA ARG A 91 -14.38 -22.52 -0.69
C ARG A 91 -14.24 -21.73 -1.99
N ARG A 92 -14.67 -22.31 -3.13
CA ARG A 92 -14.37 -21.80 -4.49
C ARG A 92 -14.76 -20.33 -4.68
N TRP A 93 -15.96 -19.97 -4.30
CA TRP A 93 -16.42 -18.58 -4.42
C TRP A 93 -15.63 -17.61 -3.54
N GLY A 94 -15.31 -18.02 -2.33
CA GLY A 94 -14.47 -17.20 -1.43
C GLY A 94 -13.06 -17.00 -1.99
N GLU A 95 -12.43 -18.04 -2.51
CA GLU A 95 -11.11 -17.96 -3.12
C GLU A 95 -11.10 -17.04 -4.36
N LEU A 96 -12.15 -17.09 -5.18
CA LEU A 96 -12.33 -16.18 -6.31
C LEU A 96 -12.43 -14.71 -5.84
N PHE A 97 -13.23 -14.43 -4.82
CA PHE A 97 -13.28 -13.09 -4.22
C PHE A 97 -11.96 -12.67 -3.59
N GLY A 98 -11.20 -13.61 -3.04
CA GLY A 98 -9.88 -13.36 -2.48
C GLY A 98 -8.81 -12.96 -3.52
N LEU A 99 -9.04 -13.22 -4.80
CA LEU A 99 -8.16 -12.77 -5.89
C LEU A 99 -8.26 -11.25 -6.12
N ILE A 100 -9.39 -10.63 -5.80
CA ILE A 100 -9.59 -9.17 -6.02
C ILE A 100 -8.55 -8.34 -5.24
N PRO A 101 -8.38 -8.50 -3.91
CA PRO A 101 -7.36 -7.76 -3.20
C PRO A 101 -5.93 -8.11 -3.64
N VAL A 102 -5.68 -9.34 -4.07
CA VAL A 102 -4.37 -9.74 -4.61
C VAL A 102 -4.08 -9.04 -5.92
N ALA A 103 -5.04 -9.00 -6.85
CA ALA A 103 -4.91 -8.29 -8.11
C ALA A 103 -4.75 -6.78 -7.89
N GLY A 104 -5.50 -6.19 -6.93
CA GLY A 104 -5.35 -4.81 -6.52
C GLY A 104 -3.96 -4.50 -5.98
N SER A 105 -3.43 -5.36 -5.12
CA SER A 105 -2.07 -5.22 -4.58
C SER A 105 -1.00 -5.31 -5.67
N LEU A 106 -1.18 -6.20 -6.65
CA LEU A 106 -0.27 -6.32 -7.78
C LEU A 106 -0.30 -5.07 -8.67
N ALA A 107 -1.50 -4.57 -8.99
CA ALA A 107 -1.65 -3.34 -9.75
C ALA A 107 -0.99 -2.14 -9.04
N MET A 108 -1.17 -2.02 -7.73
CA MET A 108 -0.48 -1.02 -6.92
C MET A 108 1.03 -1.20 -6.96
N ALA A 109 1.55 -2.41 -6.83
CA ALA A 109 2.99 -2.67 -6.87
C ALA A 109 3.61 -2.23 -8.21
N ILE A 110 2.91 -2.45 -9.33
CA ILE A 110 3.34 -1.97 -10.65
C ILE A 110 3.41 -0.44 -10.67
N GLY A 111 2.34 0.25 -10.23
CA GLY A 111 2.32 1.70 -10.15
C GLY A 111 3.42 2.28 -9.24
N TYR A 112 3.64 1.67 -8.09
CA TYR A 112 4.74 2.05 -7.18
C TYR A 112 6.12 1.88 -7.81
N SER A 113 6.33 0.81 -8.59
CA SER A 113 7.61 0.56 -9.27
C SER A 113 7.96 1.68 -10.24
N VAL A 114 6.98 2.19 -10.99
CA VAL A 114 7.16 3.34 -11.90
C VAL A 114 7.61 4.58 -11.13
N VAL A 115 6.92 4.91 -10.04
CA VAL A 115 7.24 6.10 -9.24
C VAL A 115 8.58 5.99 -8.53
N VAL A 116 8.93 4.79 -8.03
CA VAL A 116 10.27 4.54 -7.48
C VAL A 116 11.34 4.74 -8.54
N GLY A 117 11.08 4.33 -9.79
CA GLY A 117 11.96 4.61 -10.92
C GLY A 117 12.19 6.10 -11.13
N TRP A 118 11.14 6.92 -11.07
CA TRP A 118 11.28 8.38 -11.15
C TRP A 118 12.09 8.96 -9.99
N LEU A 119 11.81 8.53 -8.77
CA LEU A 119 12.56 9.00 -7.59
C LEU A 119 14.05 8.66 -7.69
N LEU A 120 14.38 7.47 -8.15
CA LEU A 120 15.78 7.06 -8.39
C LEU A 120 16.43 7.92 -9.47
N LYS A 121 15.73 8.19 -10.59
CA LYS A 121 16.23 9.10 -11.62
C LYS A 121 16.54 10.47 -11.05
N TYR A 122 15.61 11.08 -10.32
CA TYR A 122 15.83 12.38 -9.70
C TYR A 122 16.96 12.38 -8.67
N ALA A 123 17.11 11.30 -7.91
CA ALA A 123 18.23 11.16 -6.99
C ALA A 123 19.57 11.13 -7.73
N VAL A 124 19.66 10.42 -8.85
CA VAL A 124 20.86 10.40 -9.69
C VAL A 124 21.12 11.78 -10.30
N ASP A 125 20.11 12.43 -10.87
CA ASP A 125 20.22 13.77 -11.45
C ASP A 125 20.70 14.81 -10.42
N ALA A 126 20.24 14.69 -9.17
CA ALA A 126 20.70 15.54 -8.07
C ALA A 126 22.16 15.28 -7.69
N LEU A 127 22.59 14.02 -7.66
CA LEU A 127 23.98 13.64 -7.32
C LEU A 127 24.96 13.99 -8.41
N THR A 128 24.56 13.92 -9.68
CA THR A 128 25.40 14.26 -10.84
C THR A 128 25.46 15.75 -11.15
N GLY A 129 24.61 16.56 -10.49
CA GLY A 129 24.50 17.99 -10.77
C GLY A 129 23.66 18.32 -12.02
N ALA A 130 23.10 17.35 -12.71
CA ALA A 130 22.22 17.54 -13.86
C ALA A 130 20.97 18.37 -13.50
N TRP A 131 20.57 18.35 -12.23
CA TRP A 131 19.54 19.20 -11.67
C TRP A 131 19.85 20.70 -11.73
N MET A 132 21.14 21.08 -11.67
CA MET A 132 21.59 22.48 -11.69
C MET A 132 21.44 23.11 -13.09
N ASP A 133 21.39 22.31 -14.16
CA ASP A 133 21.18 22.77 -15.53
C ASP A 133 19.70 23.08 -15.81
N ASN A 134 18.77 22.51 -15.07
CA ASN A 134 17.33 22.76 -15.14
C ASN A 134 16.94 23.95 -14.25
N ARG A 135 17.20 25.16 -14.72
CA ARG A 135 16.90 26.39 -14.00
C ARG A 135 15.44 26.77 -14.10
N GLY A 136 14.65 26.36 -13.11
CA GLY A 136 13.28 26.84 -12.92
C GLY A 136 12.21 25.74 -12.89
N VAL A 137 11.05 26.09 -12.33
CA VAL A 137 9.88 25.21 -12.18
C VAL A 137 9.38 24.71 -13.53
N GLU A 138 9.43 25.56 -14.56
CA GLU A 138 8.98 25.21 -15.92
C GLU A 138 9.84 24.13 -16.57
N ALA A 139 11.16 24.19 -16.40
CA ALA A 139 12.07 23.16 -16.91
C ALA A 139 11.88 21.83 -16.15
N PHE A 140 11.59 21.89 -14.86
CA PHE A 140 11.24 20.73 -14.05
C PHE A 140 9.93 20.08 -14.52
N ASP A 141 8.88 20.85 -14.70
CA ASP A 141 7.58 20.38 -15.18
C ASP A 141 7.66 19.79 -16.59
N ALA A 142 8.46 20.39 -17.47
CA ALA A 142 8.71 19.87 -18.80
C ALA A 142 9.47 18.52 -18.76
N ALA A 143 10.50 18.41 -17.93
CA ALA A 143 11.25 17.17 -17.76
C ALA A 143 10.40 16.07 -17.10
N PHE A 144 9.55 16.45 -16.15
CA PHE A 144 8.61 15.53 -15.48
C PHE A 144 7.56 14.99 -16.47
N SER A 145 6.92 15.89 -17.22
CA SER A 145 5.91 15.51 -18.21
C SER A 145 6.48 14.70 -19.37
N ALA A 146 7.69 15.00 -19.82
CA ALA A 146 8.39 14.19 -20.82
C ALA A 146 8.69 12.77 -20.31
N THR A 147 9.07 12.63 -19.04
CA THR A 147 9.31 11.33 -18.44
C THR A 147 8.01 10.55 -18.22
N ALA A 148 6.92 11.25 -17.84
CA ALA A 148 5.61 10.65 -17.64
C ALA A 148 4.95 10.21 -18.96
N SER A 149 5.21 10.91 -20.08
CA SER A 149 4.66 10.58 -21.40
C SER A 149 5.44 9.46 -22.13
N ALA A 150 6.61 9.07 -21.63
CA ALA A 150 7.44 8.00 -22.21
C ALA A 150 7.00 6.58 -21.77
N TRP A 151 5.95 6.45 -20.94
CA TRP A 151 5.36 5.21 -20.43
C TRP A 151 3.85 5.15 -20.75
#